data_a523f308a686a847eb602f806318c73c
#
_entry.id   a523f308a686a847eb602f806318c73c
#
_cell.length_a   1.000
_cell.length_b   1.000
_cell.length_c   1.000
_cell.angle_alpha   90.00
_cell.angle_beta   90.00
_cell.angle_gamma   90.00
#
_symmetry.space_group_name_H-M   'P 1'
#
loop_
_entity.id
_entity.type
_entity.pdbx_description
1 polymer ?
#
loop_
_entity_poly.entity_id
_entity_poly.type
_entity_poly.pdbx_seq_one_letter_code
_entity_poly.pdbx_strand_id
1 'polypeptide(L)'
;ESWVPKAAKGWKKGAPNVIKGTENMVLLPGSDEDGHDHDHEHGEEGHHHELDPHTWVSPHRAIQEVTNIKEQLVKLYPKKAKTFETNAEKYLTKLTALDKEFQTALKDAKQKSFVTQHAAFGYLALDYGLKQVPIAGLTPEQEPTAGRLAELKKYVTDNQIRYIYFEKNANDKIAKTLADEANVQLEVLNPLESLTQKQMDNGEDYLSVMKENLTALKKTTDTAGKEVQPETSEKTEKTVANGYFKDSEVAERTLTDYAGNWQSVYPLLKDGTLDQVFDYKAKLKKDKTPAEYKTYYDAGYQTDVDHINIT
;
A
#
# COMPACT_ATOMS: atom_id res chain seq x y z
N GLU A 1 -0.87 4.28 -12.12
CA GLU A 1 -0.41 3.68 -13.40
C GLU A 1 0.40 4.71 -14.20
N SER A 2 1.70 4.53 -14.30
CA SER A 2 2.64 5.47 -14.95
C SER A 2 2.40 5.65 -16.46
N TRP A 3 1.78 4.69 -17.13
CA TRP A 3 1.48 4.71 -18.54
C TRP A 3 0.25 5.56 -18.90
N VAL A 4 -0.72 5.73 -17.99
CA VAL A 4 -1.99 6.46 -18.26
C VAL A 4 -1.77 7.91 -18.71
N PRO A 5 -0.92 8.73 -18.05
CA PRO A 5 -0.64 10.09 -18.51
C PRO A 5 0.00 10.13 -19.90
N LYS A 6 0.82 9.13 -20.26
CA LYS A 6 1.42 9.02 -21.59
C LYS A 6 0.38 8.70 -22.66
N ALA A 7 -0.50 7.74 -22.38
CA ALA A 7 -1.60 7.38 -23.27
C ALA A 7 -2.57 8.55 -23.47
N ALA A 8 -2.91 9.27 -22.38
CA ALA A 8 -3.83 10.41 -22.43
C ALA A 8 -3.33 11.57 -23.31
N LYS A 9 -2.01 11.77 -23.43
CA LYS A 9 -1.44 12.79 -24.34
C LYS A 9 -1.80 12.57 -25.82
N GLY A 10 -2.03 11.33 -26.22
CA GLY A 10 -2.42 10.97 -27.59
C GLY A 10 -3.92 11.04 -27.86
N TRP A 11 -4.75 11.33 -26.88
CA TRP A 11 -6.20 11.32 -27.04
C TRP A 11 -6.71 12.58 -27.73
N LYS A 12 -7.66 12.39 -28.65
CA LYS A 12 -8.30 13.47 -29.40
C LYS A 12 -9.38 14.15 -28.54
N LYS A 13 -9.83 15.33 -28.98
CA LYS A 13 -10.96 16.02 -28.37
C LYS A 13 -12.20 15.09 -28.34
N GLY A 14 -12.81 14.94 -27.17
CA GLY A 14 -13.90 13.97 -26.92
C GLY A 14 -13.44 12.61 -26.41
N ALA A 15 -12.19 12.47 -25.99
CA ALA A 15 -11.67 11.30 -25.32
C ALA A 15 -12.47 10.93 -24.05
N PRO A 16 -12.38 9.67 -23.57
CA PRO A 16 -13.03 9.26 -22.33
C PRO A 16 -12.52 10.06 -21.13
N ASN A 17 -13.40 10.28 -20.14
CA ASN A 17 -13.00 10.86 -18.87
C ASN A 17 -12.10 9.87 -18.11
N VAL A 18 -11.04 10.38 -17.51
CA VAL A 18 -10.18 9.61 -16.61
C VAL A 18 -10.72 9.75 -15.20
N ILE A 19 -11.03 8.63 -14.57
CA ILE A 19 -11.42 8.56 -13.17
C ILE A 19 -10.24 7.96 -12.40
N LYS A 20 -9.85 8.61 -11.30
CA LYS A 20 -8.78 8.17 -10.42
C LYS A 20 -9.38 7.55 -9.17
N GLY A 21 -9.39 6.21 -9.08
CA GLY A 21 -9.98 5.47 -7.97
C GLY A 21 -9.31 5.80 -6.63
N THR A 22 -8.01 6.08 -6.66
CA THR A 22 -7.19 6.41 -5.47
C THR A 22 -7.14 7.90 -5.14
N GLU A 23 -8.07 8.72 -5.66
CA GLU A 23 -8.11 10.16 -5.35
C GLU A 23 -8.24 10.38 -3.84
N ASN A 24 -7.43 11.26 -3.28
CA ASN A 24 -7.38 11.57 -1.85
C ASN A 24 -7.06 10.37 -0.92
N MET A 25 -6.52 9.27 -1.46
CA MET A 25 -6.04 8.15 -0.64
C MET A 25 -4.56 8.33 -0.31
N VAL A 26 -4.19 7.96 0.92
CA VAL A 26 -2.79 7.85 1.32
C VAL A 26 -2.21 6.59 0.72
N LEU A 27 -1.22 6.76 -0.18
CA LEU A 27 -0.54 5.66 -0.84
C LEU A 27 0.75 5.30 -0.09
N LEU A 28 1.04 4.00 -0.03
CA LEU A 28 2.28 3.48 0.54
C LEU A 28 3.43 3.72 -0.45
N PRO A 29 4.65 3.99 0.04
CA PRO A 29 5.83 3.90 -0.80
C PRO A 29 5.99 2.45 -1.29
N GLY A 30 6.57 2.28 -2.46
CA GLY A 30 7.01 0.98 -2.95
C GLY A 30 8.04 0.36 -2.00
N SER A 31 8.22 -0.95 -2.07
CA SER A 31 9.25 -1.62 -1.28
C SER A 31 10.63 -1.20 -1.80
N ASP A 32 11.47 -0.63 -0.93
CA ASP A 32 12.88 -0.28 -1.22
C ASP A 32 13.78 -1.52 -1.38
N GLU A 33 13.22 -2.71 -1.60
CA GLU A 33 13.96 -3.97 -1.70
C GLU A 33 14.65 -4.19 -3.05
N ASP A 34 14.61 -3.18 -3.93
CA ASP A 34 15.46 -3.11 -5.11
C ASP A 34 16.86 -2.71 -4.68
N GLY A 35 17.65 -3.70 -4.23
CA GLY A 35 19.05 -3.55 -3.90
C GLY A 35 19.91 -3.12 -5.10
N HIS A 36 19.61 -1.97 -5.65
CA HIS A 36 20.49 -1.25 -6.57
C HIS A 36 21.32 -0.25 -5.75
N ASP A 37 22.45 -0.75 -5.26
CA ASP A 37 23.63 0.07 -5.02
C ASP A 37 24.01 0.75 -6.34
N HIS A 38 23.32 1.83 -6.66
CA HIS A 38 23.77 2.73 -7.73
C HIS A 38 24.66 3.80 -7.11
N ASP A 39 25.95 3.50 -7.08
CA ASP A 39 26.99 4.52 -7.11
C ASP A 39 26.76 5.36 -8.38
N HIS A 40 25.99 6.43 -8.26
CA HIS A 40 25.86 7.46 -9.30
C HIS A 40 26.27 8.81 -8.75
N GLU A 41 27.45 9.25 -9.23
CA GLU A 41 27.83 10.65 -9.24
C GLU A 41 26.74 11.52 -9.91
N HIS A 42 26.31 12.52 -9.15
CA HIS A 42 25.75 13.81 -9.58
C HIS A 42 24.79 13.86 -10.77
N GLY A 43 23.51 13.90 -10.48
CA GLY A 43 22.46 14.45 -11.32
C GLY A 43 21.24 14.73 -10.47
N GLU A 44 20.84 16.02 -10.32
CA GLU A 44 19.62 16.46 -9.68
C GLU A 44 18.39 16.01 -10.50
N GLU A 45 18.06 14.73 -10.46
CA GLU A 45 16.73 14.26 -10.84
C GLU A 45 16.12 13.59 -9.62
N GLY A 46 15.02 14.18 -9.13
CA GLY A 46 14.31 13.70 -7.95
C GLY A 46 14.00 12.22 -8.05
N HIS A 47 14.45 11.46 -7.09
CA HIS A 47 14.07 10.06 -6.90
C HIS A 47 12.56 10.00 -6.70
N HIS A 48 11.83 9.73 -7.77
CA HIS A 48 10.43 9.35 -7.70
C HIS A 48 10.36 7.95 -7.09
N HIS A 49 10.23 7.86 -5.78
CA HIS A 49 9.85 6.60 -5.14
C HIS A 49 8.55 6.15 -5.78
N GLU A 50 8.57 4.99 -6.40
CA GLU A 50 7.38 4.39 -6.98
C GLU A 50 6.42 4.09 -5.84
N LEU A 51 5.16 4.52 -5.98
CA LEU A 51 4.12 4.26 -4.97
C LEU A 51 3.52 2.88 -5.23
N ASP A 52 3.23 2.14 -4.18
CA ASP A 52 2.54 0.86 -4.25
C ASP A 52 1.13 1.06 -4.84
N PRO A 53 0.81 0.47 -6.01
CA PRO A 53 -0.47 0.65 -6.66
C PRO A 53 -1.58 -0.28 -6.13
N HIS A 54 -1.26 -1.31 -5.31
CA HIS A 54 -2.14 -2.44 -4.99
C HIS A 54 -3.19 -2.13 -3.91
N THR A 55 -3.78 -0.95 -3.93
CA THR A 55 -4.76 -0.50 -2.93
C THR A 55 -5.98 -1.41 -2.83
N TRP A 56 -6.46 -1.93 -3.98
CA TRP A 56 -7.65 -2.79 -4.04
C TRP A 56 -7.50 -4.13 -3.32
N VAL A 57 -6.28 -4.58 -3.05
CA VAL A 57 -6.03 -5.86 -2.36
C VAL A 57 -6.45 -5.81 -0.88
N SER A 58 -6.62 -4.62 -0.31
CA SER A 58 -7.26 -4.45 0.99
C SER A 58 -8.76 -4.15 0.83
N PRO A 59 -9.68 -4.98 1.38
CA PRO A 59 -11.11 -4.67 1.40
C PRO A 59 -11.44 -3.30 1.99
N HIS A 60 -10.71 -2.86 3.00
CA HIS A 60 -10.82 -1.53 3.57
C HIS A 60 -10.56 -0.42 2.54
N ARG A 61 -9.51 -0.57 1.73
CA ARG A 61 -9.15 0.39 0.68
C ARG A 61 -10.10 0.32 -0.52
N ALA A 62 -10.56 -0.89 -0.88
CA ALA A 62 -11.55 -1.08 -1.94
C ALA A 62 -12.86 -0.33 -1.69
N ILE A 63 -13.29 -0.20 -0.43
CA ILE A 63 -14.44 0.64 -0.04
C ILE A 63 -14.18 2.11 -0.42
N GLN A 64 -13.00 2.63 -0.15
CA GLN A 64 -12.62 4.00 -0.49
C GLN A 64 -12.57 4.20 -2.01
N GLU A 65 -11.98 3.26 -2.75
CA GLU A 65 -11.93 3.32 -4.22
C GLU A 65 -13.33 3.33 -4.85
N VAL A 66 -14.21 2.42 -4.43
CA VAL A 66 -15.59 2.37 -4.94
C VAL A 66 -16.33 3.68 -4.61
N THR A 67 -16.10 4.25 -3.44
CA THR A 67 -16.67 5.53 -3.05
C THR A 67 -16.16 6.65 -3.96
N ASN A 68 -14.86 6.75 -4.18
CA ASN A 68 -14.24 7.73 -5.07
C ASN A 68 -14.75 7.61 -6.51
N ILE A 69 -14.82 6.39 -7.03
CA ILE A 69 -15.34 6.12 -8.38
C ILE A 69 -16.81 6.56 -8.49
N LYS A 70 -17.63 6.20 -7.51
CA LYS A 70 -19.05 6.62 -7.45
C LYS A 70 -19.17 8.15 -7.50
N GLU A 71 -18.42 8.86 -6.67
CA GLU A 71 -18.51 10.32 -6.58
C GLU A 71 -18.10 11.02 -7.89
N GLN A 72 -17.02 10.55 -8.51
CA GLN A 72 -16.59 11.07 -9.80
C GLN A 72 -17.61 10.76 -10.91
N LEU A 73 -18.20 9.57 -10.93
CA LEU A 73 -19.25 9.21 -11.89
C LEU A 73 -20.50 10.06 -11.71
N VAL A 74 -20.95 10.30 -10.48
CA VAL A 74 -22.08 11.19 -10.17
C VAL A 74 -21.80 12.62 -10.68
N LYS A 75 -20.59 13.13 -10.42
CA LYS A 75 -20.17 14.46 -10.89
C LYS A 75 -20.11 14.56 -12.41
N LEU A 76 -19.61 13.53 -13.10
CA LEU A 76 -19.49 13.52 -14.56
C LEU A 76 -20.83 13.28 -15.26
N TYR A 77 -21.72 12.50 -14.66
CA TYR A 77 -22.99 12.09 -15.28
C TYR A 77 -24.18 12.31 -14.32
N PRO A 78 -24.52 13.56 -13.96
CA PRO A 78 -25.51 13.86 -12.92
C PRO A 78 -26.90 13.30 -13.22
N LYS A 79 -27.26 13.13 -14.50
CA LYS A 79 -28.53 12.50 -14.90
C LYS A 79 -28.63 11.01 -14.54
N LYS A 80 -27.51 10.35 -14.23
CA LYS A 80 -27.42 8.94 -13.83
C LYS A 80 -27.03 8.78 -12.36
N ALA A 81 -26.95 9.87 -11.59
CA ALA A 81 -26.49 9.89 -10.22
C ALA A 81 -27.17 8.81 -9.37
N LYS A 82 -28.51 8.79 -9.34
CA LYS A 82 -29.28 7.80 -8.56
C LYS A 82 -28.94 6.34 -8.90
N THR A 83 -28.63 6.05 -10.18
CA THR A 83 -28.23 4.69 -10.57
C THR A 83 -26.85 4.33 -10.01
N PHE A 84 -25.89 5.25 -10.09
CA PHE A 84 -24.56 5.05 -9.55
C PHE A 84 -24.56 4.91 -8.03
N GLU A 85 -25.28 5.79 -7.34
CA GLU A 85 -25.44 5.76 -5.90
C GLU A 85 -26.05 4.44 -5.43
N THR A 86 -27.18 4.03 -6.03
CA THR A 86 -27.87 2.78 -5.66
C THR A 86 -27.00 1.54 -5.89
N ASN A 87 -26.28 1.48 -7.02
CA ASN A 87 -25.42 0.35 -7.33
C ASN A 87 -24.18 0.30 -6.42
N ALA A 88 -23.57 1.46 -6.19
CA ALA A 88 -22.44 1.57 -5.28
C ALA A 88 -22.81 1.20 -3.84
N GLU A 89 -23.95 1.68 -3.32
CA GLU A 89 -24.44 1.35 -1.98
C GLU A 89 -24.59 -0.16 -1.78
N LYS A 90 -25.19 -0.86 -2.75
CA LYS A 90 -25.33 -2.32 -2.71
C LYS A 90 -23.98 -3.04 -2.67
N TYR A 91 -22.99 -2.54 -3.43
CA TYR A 91 -21.66 -3.14 -3.48
C TYR A 91 -20.86 -2.80 -2.23
N LEU A 92 -20.92 -1.56 -1.77
CA LEU A 92 -20.28 -1.09 -0.53
C LEU A 92 -20.76 -1.87 0.70
N THR A 93 -22.05 -2.21 0.75
CA THR A 93 -22.58 -3.09 1.82
C THR A 93 -21.88 -4.44 1.86
N LYS A 94 -21.61 -5.04 0.68
CA LYS A 94 -20.90 -6.33 0.58
C LYS A 94 -19.43 -6.18 0.95
N LEU A 95 -18.77 -5.10 0.49
CA LEU A 95 -17.37 -4.81 0.82
C LEU A 95 -17.19 -4.54 2.32
N THR A 96 -18.10 -3.80 2.94
CA THR A 96 -18.08 -3.56 4.40
C THR A 96 -18.22 -4.86 5.19
N ALA A 97 -19.07 -5.77 4.73
CA ALA A 97 -19.19 -7.10 5.35
C ALA A 97 -17.88 -7.90 5.21
N LEU A 98 -17.27 -7.87 4.03
CA LEU A 98 -15.98 -8.52 3.77
C LEU A 98 -14.85 -7.92 4.62
N ASP A 99 -14.76 -6.59 4.72
CA ASP A 99 -13.78 -5.90 5.57
C ASP A 99 -13.92 -6.34 7.03
N LYS A 100 -15.15 -6.42 7.53
CA LYS A 100 -15.43 -6.92 8.88
C LYS A 100 -15.04 -8.40 9.07
N GLU A 101 -15.23 -9.24 8.05
CA GLU A 101 -14.76 -10.63 8.07
C GLU A 101 -13.22 -10.68 8.23
N PHE A 102 -12.48 -9.88 7.46
CA PHE A 102 -11.02 -9.75 7.57
C PHE A 102 -10.59 -9.25 8.94
N GLN A 103 -11.16 -8.15 9.43
CA GLN A 103 -10.86 -7.60 10.75
C GLN A 103 -11.06 -8.64 11.86
N THR A 104 -12.18 -9.36 11.82
CA THR A 104 -12.53 -10.35 12.84
C THR A 104 -11.58 -11.56 12.78
N ALA A 105 -11.27 -12.04 11.59
CA ALA A 105 -10.47 -13.24 11.41
C ALA A 105 -8.98 -13.01 11.70
N LEU A 106 -8.45 -11.81 11.47
CA LEU A 106 -7.03 -11.51 11.55
C LEU A 106 -6.60 -10.77 12.82
N LYS A 107 -7.55 -10.26 13.61
CA LYS A 107 -7.27 -9.46 14.79
C LYS A 107 -6.40 -10.19 15.84
N ASP A 108 -6.63 -11.49 16.04
CA ASP A 108 -5.94 -12.32 17.02
C ASP A 108 -4.91 -13.26 16.37
N ALA A 109 -4.31 -12.81 15.24
CA ALA A 109 -3.32 -13.58 14.50
C ALA A 109 -2.14 -14.02 15.37
N LYS A 110 -1.87 -15.32 15.39
CA LYS A 110 -0.74 -15.93 16.15
C LYS A 110 0.56 -15.76 15.40
N GLN A 111 0.54 -15.74 14.07
CA GLN A 111 1.64 -15.36 13.19
C GLN A 111 1.18 -14.16 12.36
N LYS A 112 1.87 -13.05 12.51
CA LYS A 112 1.54 -11.81 11.81
C LYS A 112 2.31 -11.61 10.52
N SER A 113 3.40 -12.36 10.32
CA SER A 113 4.22 -12.26 9.11
C SER A 113 3.84 -13.32 8.11
N PHE A 114 3.73 -12.94 6.85
CA PHE A 114 3.50 -13.85 5.73
C PHE A 114 4.41 -13.51 4.55
N VAL A 115 4.91 -14.53 3.87
CA VAL A 115 5.87 -14.40 2.76
C VAL A 115 5.11 -14.54 1.45
N THR A 116 5.26 -13.57 0.55
CA THR A 116 4.57 -13.53 -0.75
C THR A 116 5.55 -13.48 -1.91
N GLN A 117 5.11 -13.87 -3.09
CA GLN A 117 5.92 -13.84 -4.30
C GLN A 117 6.36 -12.42 -4.65
N HIS A 118 5.43 -11.46 -4.72
CA HIS A 118 5.76 -10.05 -4.88
C HIS A 118 5.04 -9.14 -3.87
N ALA A 119 5.35 -7.84 -3.88
CA ALA A 119 4.92 -6.88 -2.88
C ALA A 119 3.52 -6.30 -3.15
N ALA A 120 2.50 -7.15 -3.36
CA ALA A 120 1.14 -6.70 -3.68
C ALA A 120 0.20 -6.55 -2.47
N PHE A 121 0.61 -7.01 -1.28
CA PHE A 121 -0.28 -7.12 -0.12
C PHE A 121 0.06 -6.14 1.01
N GLY A 122 0.81 -5.07 0.69
CA GLY A 122 1.25 -4.07 1.67
C GLY A 122 0.09 -3.36 2.37
N TYR A 123 -0.93 -2.93 1.62
CA TYR A 123 -2.13 -2.30 2.19
C TYR A 123 -2.94 -3.28 3.04
N LEU A 124 -3.12 -4.52 2.59
CA LEU A 124 -3.80 -5.55 3.39
C LEU A 124 -3.07 -5.79 4.70
N ALA A 125 -1.74 -5.95 4.64
CA ALA A 125 -0.93 -6.14 5.83
C ALA A 125 -1.09 -4.98 6.82
N LEU A 126 -0.99 -3.73 6.34
CA LEU A 126 -1.15 -2.54 7.17
C LEU A 126 -2.55 -2.46 7.81
N ASP A 127 -3.60 -2.63 7.01
CA ASP A 127 -4.97 -2.39 7.47
C ASP A 127 -5.44 -3.44 8.47
N TYR A 128 -4.91 -4.67 8.39
CA TYR A 128 -5.29 -5.78 9.29
C TYR A 128 -4.20 -6.18 10.30
N GLY A 129 -3.18 -5.33 10.46
CA GLY A 129 -2.15 -5.52 11.50
C GLY A 129 -1.19 -6.68 11.27
N LEU A 130 -0.99 -7.06 9.99
CA LEU A 130 -0.05 -8.07 9.55
C LEU A 130 1.25 -7.44 9.01
N LYS A 131 2.23 -8.27 8.67
CA LYS A 131 3.49 -7.89 8.01
C LYS A 131 3.69 -8.75 6.77
N GLN A 132 3.68 -8.13 5.60
CA GLN A 132 4.11 -8.76 4.36
C GLN A 132 5.65 -8.79 4.28
N VAL A 133 6.19 -9.91 3.80
CA VAL A 133 7.60 -10.07 3.46
C VAL A 133 7.66 -10.57 2.02
N PRO A 134 7.91 -9.71 1.03
CA PRO A 134 7.92 -10.12 -0.35
C PRO A 134 9.25 -10.78 -0.75
N ILE A 135 9.20 -11.73 -1.68
CA ILE A 135 10.38 -12.33 -2.32
C ILE A 135 10.93 -11.36 -3.36
N ALA A 136 10.05 -10.81 -4.20
CA ALA A 136 10.35 -9.83 -5.24
C ALA A 136 9.71 -8.47 -4.90
N GLY A 137 10.04 -7.42 -5.67
CA GLY A 137 9.50 -6.07 -5.51
C GLY A 137 8.03 -5.92 -5.89
N LEU A 138 7.65 -4.75 -6.43
CA LEU A 138 6.27 -4.42 -6.79
C LEU A 138 5.73 -5.15 -8.04
N THR A 139 6.60 -5.79 -8.80
CA THR A 139 6.21 -6.55 -10.01
C THR A 139 6.58 -8.01 -9.88
N PRO A 140 5.72 -8.94 -10.31
CA PRO A 140 5.97 -10.37 -10.17
C PRO A 140 7.11 -10.89 -11.07
N GLU A 141 7.49 -10.14 -12.10
CA GLU A 141 8.57 -10.49 -13.03
C GLU A 141 9.97 -10.18 -12.47
N GLN A 142 10.07 -9.43 -11.39
CA GLN A 142 11.32 -9.06 -10.77
C GLN A 142 11.96 -10.26 -10.07
N GLU A 143 13.13 -10.67 -10.54
CA GLU A 143 13.85 -11.79 -9.94
C GLU A 143 14.71 -11.33 -8.74
N PRO A 144 14.58 -11.97 -7.58
CA PRO A 144 15.38 -11.63 -6.41
C PRO A 144 16.84 -12.07 -6.61
N THR A 145 17.74 -11.37 -5.94
CA THR A 145 19.16 -11.77 -5.91
C THR A 145 19.37 -13.05 -5.08
N ALA A 146 20.48 -13.76 -5.31
CA ALA A 146 20.85 -14.93 -4.50
C ALA A 146 21.03 -14.57 -3.01
N GLY A 147 21.55 -13.37 -2.70
CA GLY A 147 21.64 -12.84 -1.34
C GLY A 147 20.27 -12.70 -0.71
N ARG A 148 19.31 -12.11 -1.43
CA ARG A 148 17.92 -11.97 -0.96
C ARG A 148 17.26 -13.30 -0.65
N LEU A 149 17.45 -14.31 -1.50
CA LEU A 149 16.91 -15.65 -1.26
C LEU A 149 17.51 -16.30 0.01
N ALA A 150 18.80 -16.11 0.26
CA ALA A 150 19.45 -16.62 1.47
C ALA A 150 18.91 -15.92 2.74
N GLU A 151 18.69 -14.61 2.70
CA GLU A 151 18.06 -13.83 3.78
C GLU A 151 16.64 -14.32 4.04
N LEU A 152 15.84 -14.49 3.00
CA LEU A 152 14.46 -14.96 3.11
C LEU A 152 14.37 -16.37 3.68
N LYS A 153 15.28 -17.27 3.27
CA LYS A 153 15.36 -18.61 3.85
C LYS A 153 15.65 -18.55 5.35
N LYS A 154 16.61 -17.72 5.74
CA LYS A 154 16.91 -17.47 7.16
C LYS A 154 15.69 -16.89 7.88
N TYR A 155 15.04 -15.87 7.31
CA TYR A 155 13.86 -15.26 7.87
C TYR A 155 12.72 -16.25 8.10
N VAL A 156 12.40 -17.06 7.09
CA VAL A 156 11.37 -18.11 7.14
C VAL A 156 11.65 -19.09 8.28
N THR A 157 12.90 -19.53 8.39
CA THR A 157 13.33 -20.48 9.44
C THR A 157 13.30 -19.86 10.84
N ASP A 158 13.88 -18.68 11.02
CA ASP A 158 13.99 -18.01 12.32
C ASP A 158 12.62 -17.62 12.88
N ASN A 159 11.68 -17.30 12.01
CA ASN A 159 10.33 -16.88 12.38
C ASN A 159 9.30 -18.00 12.33
N GLN A 160 9.73 -19.24 12.10
CA GLN A 160 8.89 -20.42 12.07
C GLN A 160 7.69 -20.28 11.11
N ILE A 161 7.91 -19.60 9.96
CA ILE A 161 6.92 -19.46 8.90
C ILE A 161 6.73 -20.83 8.24
N ARG A 162 5.50 -21.22 8.00
CA ARG A 162 5.16 -22.55 7.45
C ARG A 162 4.65 -22.52 6.03
N TYR A 163 4.25 -21.35 5.53
CA TYR A 163 3.66 -21.16 4.21
C TYR A 163 4.32 -20.00 3.49
N ILE A 164 4.60 -20.21 2.20
CA ILE A 164 4.97 -19.16 1.25
C ILE A 164 3.85 -19.05 0.24
N TYR A 165 3.42 -17.84 -0.02
CA TYR A 165 2.30 -17.55 -0.91
C TYR A 165 2.80 -17.20 -2.31
N PHE A 166 2.27 -17.89 -3.30
CA PHE A 166 2.51 -17.61 -4.70
C PHE A 166 1.20 -17.24 -5.42
N GLU A 167 1.36 -16.71 -6.63
CA GLU A 167 0.25 -16.24 -7.45
C GLU A 167 -0.09 -17.26 -8.52
N LYS A 168 -1.36 -17.64 -8.60
CA LYS A 168 -1.84 -18.70 -9.49
C LYS A 168 -1.51 -18.49 -10.99
N ASN A 169 -1.41 -17.21 -11.40
CA ASN A 169 -1.20 -16.82 -12.79
C ASN A 169 0.24 -16.35 -13.08
N ALA A 170 1.14 -16.38 -12.10
CA ALA A 170 2.53 -16.02 -12.24
C ALA A 170 3.46 -17.24 -12.21
N ASN A 171 4.73 -17.05 -12.56
CA ASN A 171 5.74 -18.10 -12.47
C ASN A 171 6.11 -18.39 -11.01
N ASP A 172 5.73 -19.54 -10.51
CA ASP A 172 5.92 -19.96 -9.11
C ASP A 172 7.31 -20.55 -8.81
N LYS A 173 8.19 -20.65 -9.81
CA LYS A 173 9.46 -21.35 -9.71
C LYS A 173 10.34 -20.88 -8.54
N ILE A 174 10.43 -19.58 -8.33
CA ILE A 174 11.27 -18.99 -7.26
C ILE A 174 10.63 -19.25 -5.88
N ALA A 175 9.33 -19.04 -5.76
CA ALA A 175 8.60 -19.34 -4.52
C ALA A 175 8.70 -20.82 -4.16
N LYS A 176 8.63 -21.71 -5.16
CA LYS A 176 8.80 -23.14 -5.01
C LYS A 176 10.22 -23.51 -4.56
N THR A 177 11.24 -22.93 -5.19
CA THR A 177 12.64 -23.15 -4.79
C THR A 177 12.86 -22.76 -3.33
N LEU A 178 12.37 -21.58 -2.92
CA LEU A 178 12.50 -21.11 -1.54
C LEU A 178 11.73 -22.02 -0.57
N ALA A 179 10.53 -22.46 -0.93
CA ALA A 179 9.72 -23.35 -0.10
C ALA A 179 10.40 -24.70 0.10
N ASP A 180 10.94 -25.30 -0.97
CA ASP A 180 11.68 -26.55 -0.92
C ASP A 180 12.94 -26.45 -0.05
N GLU A 181 13.71 -25.37 -0.23
CA GLU A 181 14.92 -25.12 0.55
C GLU A 181 14.67 -24.81 2.04
N ALA A 182 13.58 -24.14 2.36
CA ALA A 182 13.17 -23.82 3.73
C ALA A 182 12.30 -24.93 4.37
N ASN A 183 11.93 -25.97 3.61
CA ASN A 183 11.03 -27.07 4.03
C ASN A 183 9.69 -26.55 4.55
N VAL A 184 9.05 -25.67 3.78
CA VAL A 184 7.75 -25.09 4.06
C VAL A 184 6.76 -25.36 2.90
N GLN A 185 5.49 -25.10 3.13
CA GLN A 185 4.44 -25.37 2.14
C GLN A 185 4.18 -24.16 1.26
N LEU A 186 3.70 -24.42 0.03
CA LEU A 186 3.20 -23.39 -0.88
C LEU A 186 1.69 -23.27 -0.75
N GLU A 187 1.21 -22.03 -0.76
CA GLU A 187 -0.20 -21.69 -0.82
C GLU A 187 -0.44 -20.59 -1.85
N VAL A 188 -1.70 -20.45 -2.29
CA VAL A 188 -2.08 -19.43 -3.26
C VAL A 188 -2.59 -18.19 -2.54
N LEU A 189 -2.09 -17.02 -2.92
CA LEU A 189 -2.67 -15.73 -2.58
C LEU A 189 -2.79 -14.90 -3.86
N ASN A 190 -4.00 -14.49 -4.20
CA ASN A 190 -4.29 -13.88 -5.48
C ASN A 190 -4.36 -12.34 -5.32
N PRO A 191 -3.48 -11.55 -5.95
CA PRO A 191 -3.50 -10.09 -5.88
C PRO A 191 -4.64 -9.46 -6.70
N LEU A 192 -5.43 -10.27 -7.41
CA LEU A 192 -6.57 -9.80 -8.22
C LEU A 192 -6.20 -8.79 -9.30
N GLU A 193 -5.02 -8.92 -9.89
CA GLU A 193 -4.63 -8.13 -11.06
C GLU A 193 -5.41 -8.54 -12.31
N SER A 194 -5.84 -9.80 -12.36
CA SER A 194 -6.71 -10.31 -13.41
C SER A 194 -7.47 -11.57 -12.96
N LEU A 195 -8.59 -11.83 -13.63
CA LEU A 195 -9.29 -13.11 -13.60
C LEU A 195 -9.18 -13.77 -14.97
N THR A 196 -8.92 -15.08 -14.98
CA THR A 196 -8.98 -15.87 -16.22
C THR A 196 -10.43 -15.97 -16.71
N GLN A 197 -10.63 -16.20 -18.01
CA GLN A 197 -11.97 -16.40 -18.55
C GLN A 197 -12.73 -17.53 -17.83
N LYS A 198 -12.03 -18.62 -17.50
CA LYS A 198 -12.60 -19.73 -16.74
C LYS A 198 -13.11 -19.33 -15.35
N GLN A 199 -12.39 -18.47 -14.67
CA GLN A 199 -12.80 -17.94 -13.35
C GLN A 199 -14.06 -17.08 -13.50
N MET A 200 -14.08 -16.19 -14.49
CA MET A 200 -15.26 -15.35 -14.77
C MET A 200 -16.48 -16.21 -15.16
N ASP A 201 -16.30 -17.24 -15.98
CA ASP A 201 -17.35 -18.18 -16.37
C ASP A 201 -17.89 -18.98 -15.17
N ASN A 202 -17.06 -19.25 -14.17
CA ASN A 202 -17.44 -19.86 -12.91
C ASN A 202 -18.12 -18.89 -11.93
N GLY A 203 -18.25 -17.62 -12.28
CA GLY A 203 -18.84 -16.58 -11.42
C GLY A 203 -17.93 -16.09 -10.31
N GLU A 204 -16.62 -16.34 -10.43
CA GLU A 204 -15.64 -15.75 -9.50
C GLU A 204 -15.60 -14.22 -9.69
N ASP A 205 -15.55 -13.50 -8.57
CA ASP A 205 -15.47 -12.05 -8.52
C ASP A 205 -14.52 -11.62 -7.41
N TYR A 206 -14.36 -10.31 -7.24
CA TYR A 206 -13.54 -9.75 -6.18
C TYR A 206 -13.88 -10.32 -4.79
N LEU A 207 -15.16 -10.43 -4.47
CA LEU A 207 -15.61 -10.86 -3.13
C LEU A 207 -15.28 -12.33 -2.87
N SER A 208 -15.51 -13.20 -3.87
CA SER A 208 -15.22 -14.64 -3.76
C SER A 208 -13.71 -14.89 -3.63
N VAL A 209 -12.89 -14.25 -4.48
CA VAL A 209 -11.44 -14.40 -4.45
C VAL A 209 -10.83 -13.84 -3.16
N MET A 210 -11.32 -12.72 -2.66
CA MET A 210 -10.83 -12.20 -1.38
C MET A 210 -11.19 -13.09 -0.20
N LYS A 211 -12.31 -13.81 -0.23
CA LYS A 211 -12.63 -14.85 0.78
C LYS A 211 -11.71 -16.06 0.70
N GLU A 212 -11.33 -16.46 -0.52
CA GLU A 212 -10.30 -17.48 -0.72
C GLU A 212 -8.96 -17.03 -0.15
N ASN A 213 -8.56 -15.78 -0.43
CA ASN A 213 -7.36 -15.16 0.14
C ASN A 213 -7.39 -15.15 1.69
N LEU A 214 -8.51 -14.79 2.29
CA LEU A 214 -8.66 -14.83 3.75
C LEU A 214 -8.48 -16.26 4.28
N THR A 215 -9.08 -17.23 3.61
CA THR A 215 -8.95 -18.66 3.98
C THR A 215 -7.51 -19.14 3.88
N ALA A 216 -6.79 -18.74 2.84
CA ALA A 216 -5.37 -19.05 2.67
C ALA A 216 -4.52 -18.38 3.76
N LEU A 217 -4.70 -17.08 4.02
CA LEU A 217 -3.99 -16.35 5.06
C LEU A 217 -4.18 -16.95 6.45
N LYS A 218 -5.36 -17.47 6.76
CA LYS A 218 -5.65 -18.13 8.04
C LYS A 218 -4.78 -19.34 8.30
N LYS A 219 -4.26 -20.03 7.29
CA LYS A 219 -3.29 -21.11 7.47
C LYS A 219 -2.01 -20.62 8.17
N THR A 220 -1.58 -19.39 7.87
CA THR A 220 -0.47 -18.74 8.55
C THR A 220 -0.92 -18.12 9.87
N THR A 221 -1.97 -17.30 9.87
CA THR A 221 -2.34 -16.48 11.02
C THR A 221 -2.92 -17.28 12.19
N ASP A 222 -3.53 -18.44 11.94
CA ASP A 222 -4.03 -19.35 12.97
C ASP A 222 -2.93 -20.25 13.54
N THR A 223 -1.75 -20.29 12.92
CA THR A 223 -0.62 -21.13 13.33
C THR A 223 0.34 -20.32 14.17
N ALA A 224 0.71 -20.84 15.36
CA ALA A 224 1.70 -20.18 16.19
C ALA A 224 3.06 -20.12 15.48
N GLY A 225 3.62 -18.93 15.41
CA GLY A 225 4.97 -18.66 14.97
C GLY A 225 5.69 -17.80 16.00
N LYS A 226 6.94 -17.48 15.74
CA LYS A 226 7.64 -16.49 16.53
C LYS A 226 7.03 -15.12 16.23
N GLU A 227 6.65 -14.36 17.25
CA GLU A 227 6.21 -12.99 17.05
C GLU A 227 7.38 -12.19 16.50
N VAL A 228 7.31 -11.86 15.21
CA VAL A 228 8.24 -10.92 14.61
C VAL A 228 7.78 -9.55 15.06
N GLN A 229 8.48 -8.98 16.02
CA GLN A 229 8.43 -7.53 16.20
C GLN A 229 8.71 -6.94 14.82
N PRO A 230 7.91 -5.97 14.33
CA PRO A 230 8.37 -5.22 13.18
C PRO A 230 9.81 -4.84 13.53
N GLU A 231 10.74 -5.17 12.65
CA GLU A 231 12.04 -4.56 12.76
C GLU A 231 11.73 -3.06 12.83
N THR A 232 11.77 -2.50 14.01
CA THR A 232 12.35 -1.19 14.15
C THR A 232 13.75 -1.45 13.62
N SER A 233 13.93 -1.35 12.31
CA SER A 233 15.22 -1.12 11.77
C SER A 233 15.63 0.14 12.51
N GLU A 234 16.35 0.01 13.61
CA GLU A 234 17.36 0.97 13.91
C GLU A 234 18.19 0.94 12.63
N LYS A 235 17.73 1.75 11.65
CA LYS A 235 18.53 2.04 10.48
C LYS A 235 19.76 2.70 11.07
N THR A 236 20.74 1.88 11.37
CA THR A 236 22.05 2.31 11.88
C THR A 236 22.79 3.11 10.82
N GLU A 237 22.29 3.11 9.59
CA GLU A 237 22.79 3.97 8.54
C GLU A 237 22.38 5.42 8.78
N LYS A 238 23.40 6.26 8.90
CA LYS A 238 23.27 7.70 9.03
C LYS A 238 22.97 8.32 7.66
N THR A 239 21.70 8.24 7.23
CA THR A 239 21.23 8.85 5.99
C THR A 239 20.30 10.03 6.27
N VAL A 240 20.15 10.92 5.31
CA VAL A 240 19.21 12.07 5.41
C VAL A 240 17.79 11.59 5.65
N ALA A 241 17.37 10.49 4.99
CA ALA A 241 16.06 9.87 5.18
C ALA A 241 15.81 9.37 6.63
N ASN A 242 16.88 9.06 7.36
CA ASN A 242 16.83 8.66 8.77
C ASN A 242 17.06 9.83 9.74
N GLY A 243 17.08 11.07 9.23
CA GLY A 243 17.29 12.28 10.02
C GLY A 243 18.77 12.58 10.31
N TYR A 244 19.71 11.97 9.61
CA TYR A 244 21.13 12.21 9.76
C TYR A 244 21.69 12.97 8.55
N PHE A 245 22.49 14.00 8.83
CA PHE A 245 23.28 14.72 7.83
C PHE A 245 24.59 15.18 8.48
N LYS A 246 25.61 15.42 7.66
CA LYS A 246 26.88 15.96 8.15
C LYS A 246 26.78 17.46 8.28
N ASP A 247 27.44 18.04 9.25
CA ASP A 247 27.48 19.50 9.41
C ASP A 247 27.95 20.22 8.14
N SER A 248 28.83 19.56 7.35
CA SER A 248 29.31 20.08 6.05
C SER A 248 28.23 20.08 4.95
N GLU A 249 27.11 19.41 5.15
CA GLU A 249 25.97 19.36 4.22
C GLU A 249 24.92 20.42 4.58
N VAL A 250 25.09 21.10 5.73
CA VAL A 250 24.25 22.22 6.15
C VAL A 250 24.75 23.48 5.46
N ALA A 251 23.95 24.03 4.55
CA ALA A 251 24.23 25.30 3.90
C ALA A 251 23.23 26.35 4.36
N GLU A 252 23.67 27.60 4.40
CA GLU A 252 22.74 28.73 4.58
C GLU A 252 21.77 28.76 3.39
N ARG A 253 20.49 28.93 3.69
CA ARG A 253 19.44 29.07 2.68
C ARG A 253 18.94 30.48 2.63
N THR A 254 18.69 30.97 1.43
CA THR A 254 18.07 32.28 1.18
C THR A 254 16.55 32.09 1.05
N LEU A 255 15.80 33.20 1.12
CA LEU A 255 14.36 33.17 0.90
C LEU A 255 13.99 32.67 -0.51
N THR A 256 14.89 32.87 -1.49
CA THR A 256 14.69 32.33 -2.84
C THR A 256 14.66 30.80 -2.92
N ASP A 257 15.28 30.11 -1.97
CA ASP A 257 15.19 28.63 -1.86
C ASP A 257 13.79 28.16 -1.44
N TYR A 258 12.98 29.07 -0.91
CA TYR A 258 11.60 28.85 -0.52
C TYR A 258 10.61 29.54 -1.45
N ALA A 259 11.05 30.03 -2.60
CA ALA A 259 10.16 30.67 -3.57
C ALA A 259 9.03 29.74 -3.99
N GLY A 260 7.81 30.23 -3.97
CA GLY A 260 6.64 29.45 -4.31
C GLY A 260 5.37 29.94 -3.62
N ASN A 261 4.28 29.31 -3.97
CA ASN A 261 2.97 29.52 -3.35
C ASN A 261 2.67 28.39 -2.37
N TRP A 262 2.69 28.67 -1.10
CA TRP A 262 2.54 27.73 -0.02
C TRP A 262 1.13 27.79 0.57
N GLN A 263 0.46 26.67 0.69
CA GLN A 263 -0.85 26.55 1.31
C GLN A 263 -0.71 25.99 2.73
N SER A 264 -1.48 26.54 3.67
CA SER A 264 -1.60 26.00 5.02
C SER A 264 -2.23 24.59 4.98
N VAL A 265 -1.70 23.69 5.79
CA VAL A 265 -2.29 22.35 6.01
C VAL A 265 -3.45 22.36 7.01
N TYR A 266 -3.62 23.47 7.74
CA TYR A 266 -4.62 23.56 8.80
C TYR A 266 -6.07 23.40 8.31
N PRO A 267 -6.51 24.02 7.19
CA PRO A 267 -7.83 23.74 6.61
C PRO A 267 -8.05 22.26 6.28
N LEU A 268 -7.03 21.57 5.73
CA LEU A 268 -7.09 20.16 5.37
C LEU A 268 -7.20 19.24 6.61
N LEU A 269 -6.68 19.70 7.75
CA LEU A 269 -6.84 19.02 9.02
C LEU A 269 -8.26 19.18 9.56
N LYS A 270 -8.84 20.37 9.41
CA LYS A 270 -10.18 20.69 9.92
C LYS A 270 -11.28 20.02 9.12
N ASP A 271 -11.16 19.92 7.79
CA ASP A 271 -12.16 19.32 6.90
C ASP A 271 -12.10 17.78 6.85
N GLY A 272 -11.10 17.17 7.52
CA GLY A 272 -10.93 15.72 7.57
C GLY A 272 -10.09 15.12 6.45
N THR A 273 -9.58 15.91 5.51
CA THR A 273 -8.70 15.45 4.42
C THR A 273 -7.48 14.69 4.95
N LEU A 274 -6.94 15.10 6.12
CA LEU A 274 -5.78 14.46 6.74
C LEU A 274 -6.13 13.28 7.67
N ASP A 275 -7.39 12.92 7.84
CA ASP A 275 -7.78 11.84 8.77
C ASP A 275 -7.14 10.51 8.40
N GLN A 276 -6.99 10.20 7.10
CA GLN A 276 -6.30 9.01 6.63
C GLN A 276 -4.80 9.00 6.98
N VAL A 277 -4.16 10.16 7.02
CA VAL A 277 -2.76 10.31 7.45
C VAL A 277 -2.62 9.95 8.92
N PHE A 278 -3.55 10.37 9.76
CA PHE A 278 -3.54 10.04 11.19
C PHE A 278 -3.85 8.57 11.45
N ASP A 279 -4.76 7.98 10.69
CA ASP A 279 -5.04 6.55 10.73
C ASP A 279 -3.80 5.72 10.34
N TYR A 280 -3.14 6.07 9.24
CA TYR A 280 -1.88 5.46 8.82
C TYR A 280 -0.79 5.59 9.89
N LYS A 281 -0.60 6.80 10.43
CA LYS A 281 0.42 7.07 11.45
C LYS A 281 0.17 6.27 12.73
N ALA A 282 -1.10 6.17 13.16
CA ALA A 282 -1.50 5.37 14.33
C ALA A 282 -1.20 3.87 14.14
N LYS A 283 -1.50 3.33 12.96
CA LYS A 283 -1.20 1.94 12.60
C LYS A 283 0.31 1.67 12.59
N LEU A 284 1.09 2.61 12.07
CA LEU A 284 2.54 2.49 11.94
C LEU A 284 3.26 2.61 13.29
N LYS A 285 2.96 3.67 14.06
CA LYS A 285 3.69 4.01 15.30
C LYS A 285 3.16 3.30 16.52
N LYS A 286 1.85 3.01 16.58
CA LYS A 286 1.16 2.34 17.70
C LYS A 286 1.32 3.02 19.08
N ASP A 287 1.61 4.31 19.08
CA ASP A 287 1.80 5.14 20.28
C ASP A 287 0.60 6.04 20.60
N LYS A 288 -0.24 6.32 19.60
CA LYS A 288 -1.46 7.14 19.71
C LYS A 288 -2.56 6.61 18.79
N THR A 289 -3.80 6.89 19.14
CA THR A 289 -4.96 6.70 18.27
C THR A 289 -4.99 7.78 17.17
N PRO A 290 -5.72 7.55 16.06
CA PRO A 290 -5.92 8.59 15.03
C PRO A 290 -6.47 9.90 15.59
N ALA A 291 -7.42 9.82 16.53
CA ALA A 291 -8.04 10.99 17.18
C ALA A 291 -7.03 11.78 18.04
N GLU A 292 -6.16 11.09 18.77
CA GLU A 292 -5.09 11.73 19.55
C GLU A 292 -4.05 12.39 18.64
N TYR A 293 -3.71 11.78 17.49
CA TYR A 293 -2.87 12.43 16.49
C TYR A 293 -3.54 13.68 15.92
N LYS A 294 -4.83 13.61 15.56
CA LYS A 294 -5.57 14.78 15.08
C LYS A 294 -5.55 15.92 16.08
N THR A 295 -5.80 15.63 17.35
CA THR A 295 -5.77 16.63 18.44
C THR A 295 -4.36 17.24 18.60
N TYR A 296 -3.33 16.42 18.55
CA TYR A 296 -1.94 16.87 18.65
C TYR A 296 -1.56 17.83 17.52
N TYR A 297 -1.92 17.47 16.28
CA TYR A 297 -1.61 18.32 15.13
C TYR A 297 -2.54 19.53 15.01
N ASP A 298 -3.79 19.46 15.49
CA ASP A 298 -4.69 20.61 15.57
C ASP A 298 -4.06 21.72 16.41
N ALA A 299 -3.52 21.39 17.57
CA ALA A 299 -2.83 22.35 18.43
C ALA A 299 -1.55 22.92 17.80
N GLY A 300 -0.81 22.09 17.02
CA GLY A 300 0.47 22.48 16.43
C GLY A 300 0.37 23.29 15.14
N TYR A 301 -0.69 23.07 14.35
CA TYR A 301 -0.86 23.71 13.04
C TYR A 301 -1.89 24.84 13.01
N GLN A 302 -2.48 25.18 14.15
CA GLN A 302 -3.48 26.24 14.23
C GLN A 302 -2.90 27.58 13.73
N THR A 303 -3.53 28.13 12.70
CA THR A 303 -3.15 29.41 12.09
C THR A 303 -4.35 30.08 11.43
N ASP A 304 -4.30 31.39 11.31
CA ASP A 304 -5.21 32.23 10.51
C ASP A 304 -4.65 32.55 9.11
N VAL A 305 -3.46 32.02 8.79
CA VAL A 305 -2.81 32.20 7.49
C VAL A 305 -3.12 31.02 6.58
N ASP A 306 -3.83 31.27 5.48
CA ASP A 306 -4.17 30.23 4.51
C ASP A 306 -3.07 29.99 3.47
N HIS A 307 -2.43 31.06 3.00
CA HIS A 307 -1.41 31.00 1.95
C HIS A 307 -0.25 31.97 2.22
N ILE A 308 0.94 31.54 1.82
CA ILE A 308 2.15 32.36 1.81
C ILE A 308 2.73 32.29 0.39
N ASN A 309 2.95 33.46 -0.23
CA ASN A 309 3.65 33.56 -1.51
C ASN A 309 5.02 34.17 -1.28
N ILE A 310 6.07 33.44 -1.65
CA ILE A 310 7.47 33.89 -1.57
C ILE A 310 7.96 34.04 -3.02
N THR A 311 8.36 35.26 -3.38
CA THR A 311 8.84 35.66 -4.72
C THR A 311 10.29 36.09 -4.68
#